data_badc47698204b839259955707dc84695
#
_entry.id   badc47698204b839259955707dc84695
#
_cell.length_a   1.000
_cell.length_b   1.000
_cell.length_c   1.000
_cell.angle_alpha   90.00
_cell.angle_beta   90.00
_cell.angle_gamma   90.00
#
_symmetry.space_group_name_H-M   'P 1'
#
loop_
_entity.id
_entity.type
_entity.pdbx_description
1 polymer ?
#
loop_
_entity_poly.entity_id
_entity_poly.type
_entity_poly.pdbx_seq_one_letter_code
_entity_poly.pdbx_strand_id
1 'polypeptide(L)'
;MNKFKLGSIALVATLATAGCANMSDTQRGTATGAGVGAGIGALLGAVTGPGGGGRALGGAAIGGAIGAVAGNIWSNKMEKQKQAMQQATQGTGVEVSQTADNRLKLAIPSDISFATGRADITPDFRPILERFASTLGENTATTVTIIGHTDSTGSDAINDPLSLQRAASTRNFLTSRGISPNRFGIEGRGSHEPIASNDTNFNRAKNRRVEIYVAEPQRQ
;
A
#
# COMPACT_ATOMS: atom_id res chain seq x y z
N MET A 1 59.43 16.54 -34.57
CA MET A 1 59.43 17.46 -33.42
C MET A 1 58.00 18.03 -33.32
N ASN A 2 57.08 17.38 -32.62
CA ASN A 2 55.77 17.91 -32.33
C ASN A 2 55.41 17.58 -30.88
N LYS A 3 55.38 18.61 -30.07
CA LYS A 3 55.04 18.55 -28.64
C LYS A 3 53.52 18.53 -28.51
N PHE A 4 52.93 17.44 -28.07
CA PHE A 4 51.52 17.38 -27.65
C PHE A 4 51.42 17.92 -26.21
N LYS A 5 50.67 18.99 -26.05
CA LYS A 5 50.28 19.54 -24.76
C LYS A 5 49.14 18.70 -24.18
N LEU A 6 49.38 18.05 -23.04
CA LEU A 6 48.34 17.53 -22.18
C LEU A 6 47.61 18.72 -21.54
N GLY A 7 46.33 18.89 -21.92
CA GLY A 7 45.41 19.82 -21.26
C GLY A 7 44.67 19.10 -20.15
N SER A 8 44.79 19.63 -18.96
CA SER A 8 44.14 19.19 -17.72
C SER A 8 42.64 19.21 -17.81
N ILE A 9 41.97 18.06 -17.57
CA ILE A 9 40.60 18.02 -17.18
C ILE A 9 40.58 17.46 -15.75
N ALA A 10 40.64 18.36 -14.80
CA ALA A 10 40.32 18.09 -13.42
C ALA A 10 39.25 19.11 -12.98
N LEU A 11 38.36 18.64 -12.16
CA LEU A 11 37.38 19.40 -11.38
C LEU A 11 36.02 19.63 -12.03
N VAL A 12 35.07 18.77 -11.71
CA VAL A 12 33.77 19.13 -11.10
C VAL A 12 33.16 17.85 -10.48
N ALA A 13 33.44 17.57 -9.25
CA ALA A 13 32.71 16.56 -8.46
C ALA A 13 32.84 16.87 -6.96
N THR A 14 32.40 18.03 -6.53
CA THR A 14 32.18 18.30 -5.08
C THR A 14 31.24 19.49 -4.94
N LEU A 15 29.93 19.27 -4.94
CA LEU A 15 28.93 20.20 -4.37
C LEU A 15 27.53 19.56 -4.34
N ALA A 16 27.35 18.49 -3.56
CA ALA A 16 26.02 17.93 -3.33
C ALA A 16 25.80 17.36 -1.92
N THR A 17 26.59 17.73 -0.92
CA THR A 17 26.43 17.17 0.44
C THR A 17 26.01 18.17 1.52
N ALA A 18 25.75 19.43 1.18
CA ALA A 18 25.43 20.46 2.18
C ALA A 18 23.91 20.76 2.33
N GLY A 19 23.05 20.11 1.57
CA GLY A 19 21.60 20.43 1.56
C GLY A 19 20.72 19.67 2.55
N CYS A 20 21.19 18.57 3.16
CA CYS A 20 20.32 17.66 3.93
C CYS A 20 20.29 17.94 5.45
N ALA A 21 21.05 18.87 5.97
CA ALA A 21 21.20 19.06 7.42
C ALA A 21 20.01 19.78 8.10
N ASN A 22 19.16 20.49 7.35
CA ASN A 22 18.04 21.27 7.89
C ASN A 22 16.67 20.89 7.33
N MET A 23 16.53 19.69 6.76
CA MET A 23 15.20 19.24 6.29
C MET A 23 14.40 18.61 7.41
N SER A 24 13.14 19.00 7.56
CA SER A 24 12.21 18.34 8.47
C SER A 24 12.00 16.86 8.07
N ASP A 25 11.58 16.02 9.00
CA ASP A 25 11.33 14.59 8.74
C ASP A 25 10.31 14.39 7.61
N THR A 26 9.36 15.30 7.46
CA THR A 26 8.39 15.34 6.35
C THR A 26 9.07 15.61 5.00
N GLN A 27 10.06 16.51 4.96
CA GLN A 27 10.82 16.83 3.73
C GLN A 27 11.77 15.68 3.36
N ARG A 28 12.39 15.02 4.35
CA ARG A 28 13.22 13.83 4.12
C ARG A 28 12.39 12.67 3.58
N GLY A 29 11.19 12.44 4.12
CA GLY A 29 10.28 11.40 3.65
C GLY A 29 9.86 11.60 2.19
N THR A 30 9.59 12.84 1.78
CA THR A 30 9.22 13.19 0.40
C THR A 30 10.38 12.97 -0.57
N ALA A 31 11.60 13.35 -0.20
CA ALA A 31 12.79 13.17 -1.04
C ALA A 31 13.15 11.68 -1.22
N THR A 32 13.00 10.88 -0.16
CA THR A 32 13.26 9.43 -0.19
C THR A 32 12.15 8.69 -0.95
N GLY A 33 10.88 9.08 -0.77
CA GLY A 33 9.74 8.47 -1.47
C GLY A 33 9.79 8.65 -2.98
N ALA A 34 10.20 9.81 -3.47
CA ALA A 34 10.36 10.07 -4.90
C ALA A 34 11.48 9.22 -5.54
N GLY A 35 12.58 8.96 -4.81
CA GLY A 35 13.69 8.13 -5.30
C GLY A 35 13.37 6.65 -5.30
N VAL A 36 12.70 6.15 -4.27
CA VAL A 36 12.37 4.72 -4.11
C VAL A 36 11.19 4.31 -4.97
N GLY A 37 10.14 5.15 -5.08
CA GLY A 37 8.97 4.87 -5.92
C GLY A 37 9.33 4.76 -7.41
N ALA A 38 10.23 5.61 -7.91
CA ALA A 38 10.72 5.54 -9.27
C ALA A 38 11.58 4.28 -9.53
N GLY A 39 12.36 3.83 -8.53
CA GLY A 39 13.19 2.63 -8.63
C GLY A 39 12.38 1.33 -8.62
N ILE A 40 11.38 1.22 -7.77
CA ILE A 40 10.55 0.01 -7.66
C ILE A 40 9.58 -0.08 -8.84
N GLY A 41 8.98 1.01 -9.30
CA GLY A 41 8.15 1.04 -10.49
C GLY A 41 8.90 0.63 -11.76
N ALA A 42 10.18 1.04 -11.90
CA ALA A 42 11.03 0.66 -13.01
C ALA A 42 11.45 -0.81 -12.96
N LEU A 43 11.69 -1.39 -11.78
CA LEU A 43 12.05 -2.80 -11.62
C LEU A 43 10.87 -3.73 -11.91
N LEU A 44 9.66 -3.37 -11.48
CA LEU A 44 8.46 -4.18 -11.75
C LEU A 44 8.02 -4.08 -13.22
N GLY A 45 8.30 -2.95 -13.90
CA GLY A 45 8.07 -2.79 -15.34
C GLY A 45 9.07 -3.54 -16.22
N ALA A 46 10.29 -3.81 -15.73
CA ALA A 46 11.38 -4.44 -16.50
C ALA A 46 11.32 -5.98 -16.52
N VAL A 47 10.54 -6.62 -15.66
CA VAL A 47 10.42 -8.10 -15.60
C VAL A 47 9.44 -8.66 -16.64
N THR A 48 8.70 -7.81 -17.35
CA THR A 48 7.83 -8.22 -18.45
C THR A 48 8.60 -8.24 -19.77
N GLY A 49 9.42 -9.28 -19.97
CA GLY A 49 10.05 -9.58 -21.26
C GLY A 49 9.02 -9.91 -22.35
N PRO A 50 9.38 -9.81 -23.65
CA PRO A 50 8.46 -9.98 -24.77
C PRO A 50 8.09 -11.45 -24.94
N GLY A 51 6.90 -11.87 -24.49
CA GLY A 51 6.42 -13.21 -24.74
C GLY A 51 5.22 -13.75 -23.98
N GLY A 52 4.45 -12.95 -23.27
CA GLY A 52 3.30 -13.47 -22.51
C GLY A 52 2.05 -12.58 -22.63
N GLY A 53 1.18 -12.94 -23.58
CA GLY A 53 -0.03 -12.14 -23.85
C GLY A 53 -1.07 -12.17 -22.74
N GLY A 54 -1.70 -11.05 -22.47
CA GLY A 54 -3.06 -10.92 -21.99
C GLY A 54 -3.29 -10.78 -20.47
N ARG A 55 -2.38 -11.24 -19.60
CA ARG A 55 -2.56 -11.12 -18.12
C ARG A 55 -1.70 -10.06 -17.44
N ALA A 56 -0.65 -9.61 -18.10
CA ALA A 56 0.26 -8.58 -17.59
C ALA A 56 -0.35 -7.16 -17.60
N LEU A 57 -1.36 -6.89 -18.41
CA LEU A 57 -2.00 -5.58 -18.52
C LEU A 57 -2.83 -5.22 -17.26
N GLY A 58 -3.41 -6.21 -16.57
CA GLY A 58 -4.12 -5.98 -15.30
C GLY A 58 -3.19 -5.58 -14.16
N GLY A 59 -2.04 -6.24 -14.03
CA GLY A 59 -1.04 -5.94 -13.00
C GLY A 59 -0.29 -4.62 -13.24
N ALA A 60 0.03 -4.31 -14.51
CA ALA A 60 0.73 -3.08 -14.86
C ALA A 60 -0.16 -1.84 -14.76
N ALA A 61 -1.46 -1.95 -15.10
CA ALA A 61 -2.40 -0.84 -14.96
C ALA A 61 -2.68 -0.53 -13.48
N ILE A 62 -2.70 -1.54 -12.64
CA ILE A 62 -2.99 -1.40 -11.21
C ILE A 62 -1.71 -1.07 -10.43
N GLY A 63 -0.61 -1.73 -10.71
CA GLY A 63 0.72 -1.37 -10.19
C GLY A 63 1.17 0.02 -10.66
N GLY A 64 0.80 0.42 -11.88
CA GLY A 64 1.02 1.76 -12.41
C GLY A 64 0.16 2.82 -11.75
N ALA A 65 -1.11 2.54 -11.43
CA ALA A 65 -1.97 3.47 -10.69
C ALA A 65 -1.55 3.61 -9.22
N ILE A 66 -1.06 2.55 -8.60
CA ILE A 66 -0.51 2.58 -7.23
C ILE A 66 0.92 3.13 -7.22
N GLY A 67 1.71 2.87 -8.27
CA GLY A 67 3.10 3.35 -8.39
C GLY A 67 3.24 4.75 -9.00
N ALA A 68 2.23 5.25 -9.71
CA ALA A 68 2.26 6.57 -10.34
C ALA A 68 1.88 7.72 -9.39
N VAL A 69 1.52 7.42 -8.13
CA VAL A 69 1.45 8.45 -7.08
C VAL A 69 2.87 8.72 -6.58
N ALA A 70 3.75 9.21 -7.47
CA ALA A 70 5.04 9.72 -7.10
C ALA A 70 4.83 10.86 -6.09
N GLY A 71 5.13 10.58 -4.82
CA GLY A 71 5.15 11.58 -3.77
C GLY A 71 3.87 11.74 -2.96
N ASN A 72 3.31 10.67 -2.40
CA ASN A 72 2.35 10.82 -1.31
C ASN A 72 2.97 11.65 -0.19
N ILE A 73 2.19 12.60 0.33
CA ILE A 73 2.61 13.42 1.45
C ILE A 73 2.33 12.65 2.75
N TRP A 74 3.28 12.66 3.67
CA TRP A 74 3.05 12.23 5.04
C TRP A 74 2.86 13.45 5.92
N SER A 75 1.61 13.83 6.14
CA SER A 75 1.26 15.00 6.95
C SER A 75 1.13 14.64 8.44
N ASN A 76 1.05 15.67 9.28
CA ASN A 76 0.71 15.48 10.69
C ASN A 76 -0.68 14.84 10.90
N LYS A 77 -1.59 14.96 9.92
CA LYS A 77 -2.89 14.27 9.97
C LYS A 77 -2.73 12.76 9.76
N MET A 78 -1.87 12.36 8.81
CA MET A 78 -1.55 10.95 8.59
C MET A 78 -0.86 10.34 9.81
N GLU A 79 0.06 11.06 10.46
CA GLU A 79 0.69 10.57 11.68
C GLU A 79 -0.32 10.40 12.83
N LYS A 80 -1.22 11.36 13.04
CA LYS A 80 -2.31 11.23 14.02
C LYS A 80 -3.24 10.05 13.68
N GLN A 81 -3.58 9.87 12.40
CA GLN A 81 -4.40 8.75 11.96
C GLN A 81 -3.72 7.40 12.23
N LYS A 82 -2.43 7.30 11.94
CA LYS A 82 -1.63 6.11 12.25
C LYS A 82 -1.65 5.81 13.76
N GLN A 83 -1.35 6.79 14.59
CA GLN A 83 -1.35 6.64 16.06
C GLN A 83 -2.72 6.23 16.58
N ALA A 84 -3.79 6.87 16.11
CA ALA A 84 -5.15 6.52 16.48
C ALA A 84 -5.51 5.07 16.11
N MET A 85 -5.08 4.61 14.92
CA MET A 85 -5.29 3.23 14.50
C MET A 85 -4.44 2.25 15.29
N GLN A 86 -3.16 2.57 15.57
CA GLN A 86 -2.30 1.74 16.41
C GLN A 86 -2.91 1.53 17.81
N GLN A 87 -3.47 2.57 18.41
CA GLN A 87 -4.16 2.46 19.69
C GLN A 87 -5.43 1.60 19.61
N ALA A 88 -6.25 1.81 18.57
CA ALA A 88 -7.51 1.10 18.41
C ALA A 88 -7.33 -0.38 18.08
N THR A 89 -6.17 -0.77 17.56
CA THR A 89 -5.89 -2.14 17.12
C THR A 89 -4.95 -2.91 18.05
N GLN A 90 -4.61 -2.35 19.22
CA GLN A 90 -3.77 -3.04 20.20
C GLN A 90 -4.39 -4.39 20.59
N GLY A 91 -3.60 -5.45 20.53
CA GLY A 91 -4.04 -6.81 20.91
C GLY A 91 -4.95 -7.52 19.91
N THR A 92 -5.29 -6.87 18.78
CA THR A 92 -6.20 -7.48 17.77
C THR A 92 -5.47 -8.27 16.69
N GLY A 93 -4.14 -8.19 16.61
CA GLY A 93 -3.35 -8.77 15.52
C GLY A 93 -3.33 -7.91 14.24
N VAL A 94 -4.01 -6.77 14.20
CA VAL A 94 -3.91 -5.80 13.08
C VAL A 94 -2.57 -5.09 13.15
N GLU A 95 -1.84 -5.10 12.04
CA GLU A 95 -0.58 -4.38 11.89
C GLU A 95 -0.81 -3.04 11.22
N VAL A 96 -0.33 -1.95 11.84
CA VAL A 96 -0.45 -0.58 11.35
C VAL A 96 0.92 0.01 11.13
N SER A 97 1.25 0.33 9.89
CA SER A 97 2.58 0.80 9.47
C SER A 97 2.51 1.93 8.45
N GLN A 98 3.61 2.65 8.30
CA GLN A 98 3.84 3.56 7.18
C GLN A 98 4.65 2.84 6.11
N THR A 99 4.23 2.94 4.87
CA THR A 99 4.96 2.37 3.74
C THR A 99 6.07 3.31 3.24
N ALA A 100 7.03 2.78 2.49
CA ALA A 100 8.13 3.57 1.93
C ALA A 100 7.66 4.70 0.98
N ASP A 101 6.50 4.54 0.37
CA ASP A 101 5.84 5.53 -0.49
C ASP A 101 4.85 6.43 0.26
N ASN A 102 5.02 6.57 1.59
CA ASN A 102 4.24 7.44 2.46
C ASN A 102 2.72 7.18 2.44
N ARG A 103 2.32 5.91 2.43
CA ARG A 103 0.93 5.51 2.69
C ARG A 103 0.81 4.92 4.10
N LEU A 104 -0.33 5.10 4.71
CA LEU A 104 -0.71 4.34 5.90
C LEU A 104 -1.20 2.95 5.45
N LYS A 105 -0.58 1.90 5.95
CA LYS A 105 -1.00 0.51 5.70
C LYS A 105 -1.58 -0.09 6.97
N LEU A 106 -2.77 -0.69 6.85
CA LEU A 106 -3.35 -1.59 7.83
C LEU A 106 -3.38 -2.99 7.21
N ALA A 107 -2.69 -3.95 7.84
CA ALA A 107 -2.77 -5.36 7.48
C ALA A 107 -3.66 -6.07 8.52
N ILE A 108 -4.82 -6.54 8.09
CA ILE A 108 -5.89 -7.03 8.95
C ILE A 108 -6.07 -8.52 8.69
N PRO A 109 -5.81 -9.41 9.67
CA PRO A 109 -6.04 -10.84 9.52
C PRO A 109 -7.51 -11.13 9.18
N SER A 110 -7.76 -11.99 8.18
CA SER A 110 -9.13 -12.36 7.84
C SER A 110 -9.83 -13.11 8.96
N ASP A 111 -9.10 -13.79 9.81
CA ASP A 111 -9.66 -14.60 10.89
C ASP A 111 -10.45 -13.77 11.92
N ILE A 112 -10.08 -12.47 12.10
CA ILE A 112 -10.86 -11.53 12.92
C ILE A 112 -11.92 -10.78 12.11
N SER A 113 -11.79 -10.77 10.79
CA SER A 113 -12.57 -9.90 9.90
C SER A 113 -13.76 -10.62 9.27
N PHE A 114 -13.61 -11.90 8.93
CA PHE A 114 -14.58 -12.70 8.18
C PHE A 114 -14.58 -14.15 8.63
N ALA A 115 -15.73 -14.80 8.63
CA ALA A 115 -15.81 -16.24 8.79
C ALA A 115 -15.16 -16.96 7.57
N THR A 116 -14.74 -18.21 7.78
CA THR A 116 -14.12 -19.04 6.73
C THR A 116 -15.04 -19.14 5.50
N GLY A 117 -14.49 -18.84 4.32
CA GLY A 117 -15.22 -18.85 3.05
C GLY A 117 -16.29 -17.76 2.91
N ARG A 118 -16.34 -16.78 3.81
CA ARG A 118 -17.33 -15.70 3.81
C ARG A 118 -16.69 -14.32 3.68
N ALA A 119 -17.54 -13.36 3.33
CA ALA A 119 -17.18 -11.94 3.23
C ALA A 119 -18.03 -11.03 4.14
N ASP A 120 -18.84 -11.62 5.04
CA ASP A 120 -19.62 -10.85 6.02
C ASP A 120 -18.71 -10.38 7.14
N ILE A 121 -18.77 -9.08 7.47
CA ILE A 121 -17.94 -8.47 8.52
C ILE A 121 -18.35 -9.00 9.89
N THR A 122 -17.38 -9.53 10.61
CA THR A 122 -17.57 -10.06 11.97
C THR A 122 -17.88 -8.95 12.99
N PRO A 123 -18.49 -9.29 14.13
CA PRO A 123 -18.64 -8.35 15.25
C PRO A 123 -17.31 -7.76 15.72
N ASP A 124 -16.23 -8.53 15.73
CA ASP A 124 -14.91 -8.11 16.22
C ASP A 124 -14.23 -7.11 15.28
N PHE A 125 -14.52 -7.19 13.99
CA PHE A 125 -13.96 -6.26 13.00
C PHE A 125 -14.69 -4.90 12.96
N ARG A 126 -15.96 -4.86 13.32
CA ARG A 126 -16.78 -3.63 13.28
C ARG A 126 -16.18 -2.46 14.04
N PRO A 127 -15.79 -2.59 15.33
CA PRO A 127 -15.24 -1.46 16.09
C PRO A 127 -13.94 -0.92 15.48
N ILE A 128 -13.12 -1.78 14.89
CA ILE A 128 -11.89 -1.35 14.18
C ILE A 128 -12.27 -0.51 12.96
N LEU A 129 -13.24 -0.95 12.16
CA LEU A 129 -13.73 -0.20 11.00
C LEU A 129 -14.45 1.09 11.38
N GLU A 130 -15.18 1.13 12.50
CA GLU A 130 -15.82 2.35 13.01
C GLU A 130 -14.77 3.38 13.40
N ARG A 131 -13.74 2.97 14.12
CA ARG A 131 -12.63 3.87 14.44
C ARG A 131 -11.91 4.35 13.19
N PHE A 132 -11.69 3.45 12.22
CA PHE A 132 -11.08 3.82 10.95
C PHE A 132 -11.94 4.82 10.17
N ALA A 133 -13.25 4.62 10.10
CA ALA A 133 -14.17 5.57 9.48
C ALA A 133 -14.09 6.97 10.14
N SER A 134 -14.05 7.04 11.48
CA SER A 134 -13.84 8.30 12.20
C SER A 134 -12.56 9.02 11.74
N THR A 135 -11.44 8.32 11.69
CA THR A 135 -10.16 8.91 11.26
C THR A 135 -10.16 9.34 9.78
N LEU A 136 -10.87 8.63 8.91
CA LEU A 136 -11.08 9.03 7.51
C LEU A 136 -11.98 10.26 7.38
N GLY A 137 -12.92 10.46 8.29
CA GLY A 137 -13.76 11.66 8.38
C GLY A 137 -12.96 12.91 8.78
N GLU A 138 -11.95 12.75 9.63
CA GLU A 138 -11.03 13.83 10.03
C GLU A 138 -10.02 14.20 8.92
N ASN A 139 -9.70 13.25 8.03
CA ASN A 139 -8.77 13.42 6.93
C ASN A 139 -9.46 13.17 5.57
N THR A 140 -10.27 14.13 5.12
CA THR A 140 -11.16 13.99 3.97
C THR A 140 -10.44 13.98 2.61
N ALA A 141 -9.20 14.47 2.55
CA ALA A 141 -8.45 14.56 1.30
C ALA A 141 -7.83 13.22 0.85
N THR A 142 -7.82 12.20 1.73
CA THR A 142 -7.16 10.92 1.44
C THR A 142 -7.98 10.03 0.53
N THR A 143 -7.28 9.23 -0.28
CA THR A 143 -7.81 8.08 -1.00
C THR A 143 -7.49 6.79 -0.24
N VAL A 144 -8.31 5.77 -0.44
CA VAL A 144 -8.22 4.49 0.25
C VAL A 144 -8.25 3.36 -0.78
N THR A 145 -7.26 2.49 -0.74
CA THR A 145 -7.26 1.24 -1.52
C THR A 145 -7.41 0.06 -0.57
N ILE A 146 -8.37 -0.81 -0.85
CA ILE A 146 -8.65 -2.01 -0.04
C ILE A 146 -8.37 -3.24 -0.90
N ILE A 147 -7.47 -4.10 -0.44
CA ILE A 147 -7.03 -5.29 -1.18
C ILE A 147 -7.33 -6.52 -0.33
N GLY A 148 -8.11 -7.44 -0.89
CA GLY A 148 -8.38 -8.74 -0.26
C GLY A 148 -7.42 -9.81 -0.76
N HIS A 149 -7.00 -10.71 0.15
CA HIS A 149 -6.16 -11.86 -0.15
C HIS A 149 -6.74 -13.13 0.49
N THR A 150 -6.45 -14.27 -0.12
CA THR A 150 -6.74 -15.60 0.41
C THR A 150 -5.44 -16.39 0.61
N ASP A 151 -5.52 -17.55 1.23
CA ASP A 151 -4.49 -18.56 1.13
C ASP A 151 -4.68 -19.40 -0.15
N SER A 152 -3.79 -20.37 -0.38
CA SER A 152 -3.83 -21.25 -1.54
C SER A 152 -4.86 -22.39 -1.44
N THR A 153 -5.73 -22.40 -0.43
CA THR A 153 -6.76 -23.44 -0.29
C THR A 153 -7.91 -23.17 -1.25
N GLY A 154 -8.23 -24.14 -2.08
CA GLY A 154 -9.24 -24.02 -3.14
C GLY A 154 -8.65 -23.54 -4.48
N SER A 155 -9.53 -23.27 -5.44
CA SER A 155 -9.17 -22.81 -6.77
C SER A 155 -9.23 -21.28 -6.89
N ASP A 156 -8.59 -20.72 -7.90
CA ASP A 156 -8.67 -19.29 -8.22
C ASP A 156 -10.12 -18.87 -8.51
N ALA A 157 -10.94 -19.76 -9.11
CA ALA A 157 -12.35 -19.51 -9.35
C ALA A 157 -13.15 -19.22 -8.06
N ILE A 158 -12.66 -19.68 -6.89
CA ILE A 158 -13.23 -19.42 -5.56
C ILE A 158 -12.49 -18.23 -4.90
N ASN A 159 -11.17 -18.23 -4.96
CA ASN A 159 -10.33 -17.30 -4.21
C ASN A 159 -10.37 -15.87 -4.75
N ASP A 160 -10.38 -15.71 -6.07
CA ASP A 160 -10.41 -14.39 -6.71
C ASP A 160 -11.71 -13.62 -6.36
N PRO A 161 -12.92 -14.18 -6.59
CA PRO A 161 -14.14 -13.48 -6.20
C PRO A 161 -14.29 -13.32 -4.68
N LEU A 162 -13.85 -14.27 -3.86
CA LEU A 162 -13.93 -14.15 -2.40
C LEU A 162 -13.07 -12.99 -1.88
N SER A 163 -11.85 -12.86 -2.37
CA SER A 163 -10.95 -11.77 -1.99
C SER A 163 -11.53 -10.41 -2.37
N LEU A 164 -12.09 -10.27 -3.57
CA LEU A 164 -12.75 -9.05 -4.02
C LEU A 164 -14.01 -8.74 -3.19
N GLN A 165 -14.83 -9.75 -2.86
CA GLN A 165 -16.01 -9.57 -2.03
C GLN A 165 -15.65 -9.06 -0.62
N ARG A 166 -14.59 -9.54 -0.01
CA ARG A 166 -14.09 -9.06 1.28
C ARG A 166 -13.67 -7.59 1.23
N ALA A 167 -12.94 -7.19 0.18
CA ALA A 167 -12.61 -5.79 -0.04
C ALA A 167 -13.86 -4.93 -0.25
N ALA A 168 -14.84 -5.43 -1.01
CA ALA A 168 -16.12 -4.75 -1.24
C ALA A 168 -16.95 -4.61 0.04
N SER A 169 -17.02 -5.64 0.88
CA SER A 169 -17.74 -5.58 2.17
C SER A 169 -17.11 -4.55 3.11
N THR A 170 -15.78 -4.49 3.17
CA THR A 170 -15.05 -3.47 3.94
C THR A 170 -15.37 -2.06 3.45
N ARG A 171 -15.30 -1.81 2.13
CA ARG A 171 -15.70 -0.52 1.53
C ARG A 171 -17.14 -0.17 1.85
N ASN A 172 -18.08 -1.11 1.67
CA ASN A 172 -19.51 -0.87 1.90
C ASN A 172 -19.78 -0.49 3.35
N PHE A 173 -19.12 -1.13 4.30
CA PHE A 173 -19.20 -0.76 5.70
C PHE A 173 -18.73 0.69 5.92
N LEU A 174 -17.56 1.06 5.43
CA LEU A 174 -17.03 2.43 5.57
C LEU A 174 -17.94 3.46 4.89
N THR A 175 -18.49 3.14 3.73
CA THR A 175 -19.46 3.99 3.03
C THR A 175 -20.75 4.17 3.84
N SER A 176 -21.23 3.13 4.51
CA SER A 176 -22.39 3.24 5.41
C SER A 176 -22.14 4.12 6.64
N ARG A 177 -20.88 4.41 6.95
CA ARG A 177 -20.46 5.36 7.99
C ARG A 177 -20.21 6.78 7.46
N GLY A 178 -20.64 7.07 6.22
CA GLY A 178 -20.61 8.41 5.63
C GLY A 178 -19.32 8.74 4.86
N ILE A 179 -18.42 7.77 4.66
CA ILE A 179 -17.24 8.01 3.83
C ILE A 179 -17.63 7.91 2.35
N SER A 180 -17.29 8.94 1.56
CA SER A 180 -17.63 9.01 0.14
C SER A 180 -17.10 7.80 -0.65
N PRO A 181 -17.94 7.10 -1.44
CA PRO A 181 -17.52 5.95 -2.24
C PRO A 181 -16.42 6.29 -3.26
N ASN A 182 -16.35 7.53 -3.73
CA ASN A 182 -15.32 7.98 -4.68
C ASN A 182 -13.90 8.01 -4.11
N ARG A 183 -13.76 7.86 -2.79
CA ARG A 183 -12.45 7.76 -2.13
C ARG A 183 -11.86 6.36 -2.17
N PHE A 184 -12.63 5.36 -2.58
CA PHE A 184 -12.24 3.95 -2.47
C PHE A 184 -11.90 3.30 -3.81
N GLY A 185 -10.71 2.68 -3.87
CA GLY A 185 -10.40 1.60 -4.80
C GLY A 185 -10.50 0.26 -4.08
N ILE A 186 -10.99 -0.78 -4.76
CA ILE A 186 -11.05 -2.15 -4.23
C ILE A 186 -10.39 -3.13 -5.19
N GLU A 187 -9.69 -4.11 -4.65
CA GLU A 187 -9.03 -5.16 -5.41
C GLU A 187 -9.17 -6.51 -4.72
N GLY A 188 -9.26 -7.58 -5.51
CA GLY A 188 -9.11 -8.96 -5.06
C GLY A 188 -7.87 -9.57 -5.68
N ARG A 189 -6.98 -10.11 -4.88
CA ARG A 189 -5.72 -10.73 -5.31
C ARG A 189 -5.74 -12.25 -5.14
N GLY A 190 -6.86 -12.81 -4.68
CA GLY A 190 -6.93 -14.25 -4.46
C GLY A 190 -5.75 -14.75 -3.64
N SER A 191 -5.17 -15.85 -4.06
CA SER A 191 -3.98 -16.48 -3.47
C SER A 191 -2.66 -16.06 -4.13
N HIS A 192 -2.67 -15.07 -5.04
CA HIS A 192 -1.54 -14.78 -5.93
C HIS A 192 -0.41 -13.96 -5.30
N GLU A 193 -0.65 -13.32 -4.15
CA GLU A 193 0.33 -12.50 -3.45
C GLU A 193 0.52 -12.95 -1.99
N PRO A 194 1.10 -14.16 -1.77
CA PRO A 194 1.33 -14.66 -0.42
C PRO A 194 2.46 -13.90 0.27
N ILE A 195 2.31 -13.63 1.58
CA ILE A 195 3.36 -13.05 2.44
C ILE A 195 4.07 -14.11 3.29
N ALA A 196 3.59 -15.35 3.27
CA ALA A 196 4.19 -16.52 3.91
C ALA A 196 3.96 -17.76 3.03
N SER A 197 4.74 -18.83 3.26
CA SER A 197 4.49 -20.10 2.57
C SER A 197 3.08 -20.64 2.91
N ASN A 198 2.46 -21.40 2.01
CA ASN A 198 1.15 -21.99 2.27
C ASN A 198 1.19 -23.39 2.94
N ASP A 199 2.36 -23.82 3.43
CA ASP A 199 2.60 -25.19 3.90
C ASP A 199 1.92 -25.50 5.25
N THR A 200 1.82 -24.49 6.12
CA THR A 200 1.22 -24.65 7.44
C THR A 200 -0.05 -23.81 7.61
N ASN A 201 -0.95 -24.27 8.51
CA ASN A 201 -2.15 -23.48 8.85
C ASN A 201 -1.80 -22.10 9.39
N PHE A 202 -0.72 -21.97 10.16
CA PHE A 202 -0.24 -20.73 10.72
C PHE A 202 0.18 -19.75 9.61
N ASN A 203 0.92 -20.21 8.62
CA ASN A 203 1.34 -19.39 7.50
C ASN A 203 0.18 -19.04 6.57
N ARG A 204 -0.73 -19.99 6.29
CA ARG A 204 -1.96 -19.71 5.55
C ARG A 204 -2.81 -18.62 6.21
N ALA A 205 -2.90 -18.62 7.55
CA ALA A 205 -3.60 -17.57 8.30
C ALA A 205 -3.03 -16.17 8.02
N LYS A 206 -1.71 -16.04 7.85
CA LYS A 206 -1.08 -14.76 7.47
C LYS A 206 -1.46 -14.33 6.04
N ASN A 207 -1.58 -15.29 5.11
CA ASN A 207 -1.96 -15.01 3.74
C ASN A 207 -3.43 -14.56 3.63
N ARG A 208 -4.32 -15.12 4.45
CA ARG A 208 -5.71 -14.66 4.58
C ARG A 208 -5.75 -13.30 5.28
N ARG A 209 -5.84 -12.23 4.52
CA ARG A 209 -5.81 -10.85 5.06
C ARG A 209 -6.57 -9.87 4.18
N VAL A 210 -6.91 -8.74 4.73
CA VAL A 210 -7.26 -7.54 4.00
C VAL A 210 -6.23 -6.47 4.29
N GLU A 211 -5.71 -5.86 3.25
CA GLU A 211 -4.80 -4.72 3.35
C GLU A 211 -5.55 -3.43 2.98
N ILE A 212 -5.43 -2.41 3.82
CA ILE A 212 -5.99 -1.09 3.56
C ILE A 212 -4.84 -0.10 3.46
N TYR A 213 -4.77 0.62 2.34
CA TYR A 213 -3.80 1.66 2.11
C TYR A 213 -4.49 3.02 2.07
N VAL A 214 -4.00 3.98 2.84
CA VAL A 214 -4.48 5.36 2.82
C VAL A 214 -3.38 6.26 2.31
N ALA A 215 -3.70 7.10 1.33
CA ALA A 215 -2.77 8.03 0.71
C ALA A 215 -3.33 9.46 0.75
N GLU A 216 -2.49 10.44 1.08
CA GLU A 216 -2.76 11.84 0.82
C GLU A 216 -2.21 12.23 -0.55
N PRO A 217 -3.03 12.83 -1.45
CA PRO A 217 -2.54 13.33 -2.73
C PRO A 217 -1.57 14.49 -2.52
N GLN A 218 -0.61 14.64 -3.42
CA GLN A 218 0.23 15.84 -3.46
C GLN A 218 -0.64 17.07 -3.70
N ARG A 219 -0.41 18.13 -2.95
CA ARG A 219 -0.96 19.43 -3.29
C ARG A 219 -0.19 19.94 -4.52
N GLN A 220 -0.92 20.06 -5.62
CA GLN A 220 -0.42 20.79 -6.78
C GLN A 220 -0.31 22.27 -6.45
#